data_ce68abfe3e297433b75d38a2ae93e046
#
_entry.id   ce68abfe3e297433b75d38a2ae93e046
#
_cell.length_a   1.000
_cell.length_b   1.000
_cell.length_c   1.000
_cell.angle_alpha   90.00
_cell.angle_beta   90.00
_cell.angle_gamma   90.00
#
_symmetry.space_group_name_H-M   'P 1'
#
loop_
_entity.id
_entity.type
_entity.pdbx_description
1 polymer ?
#
loop_
_entity_poly.entity_id
_entity_poly.type
_entity_poly.pdbx_seq_one_letter_code
_entity_poly.pdbx_strand_id
1 'polypeptide(L)'
;MAMYKALSTSPVIPWRLRKGLERWLESSCRDRQPGLYRWLHFGEARDRLSAVTSGPKHHFFGYYDKCPWNASETLLLAHEASFNDHAPGADDGVTIGVVGLADHNRFQPLATTRAWNWQQGSMLQWHPGDPERLIVHNDRRDGRLVAVVRDTAGRELNVYDRPVYALSPEGRYAYSVNFARLHTHRPGYGYAGVADRWAGDPHPRDDGIHRLDLLSGGSELIVSLDQLARIGFNGQPCDAFQWINHLQVSPDGSRLGFFHIHRVGDASWRARLFVCASDGADPKCLMDADVVSHYDWLDNRKILIWAKDEGQPGHFWLVDAGQTDRSVIGAGVLIEDGHVNFSPDRRWVLNDTYPDAYDMRTLMLLRWADGERIDLARLHSPKSRWWGEIRCDLHPRWSRDGRKVCIDSVHTGARQMYVADVSELVA
;
A
#
# COMPACT_ATOMS: atom_id res chain seq x y z
N MET A 1 24.49 26.25 9.59
CA MET A 1 23.98 25.85 8.26
C MET A 1 24.92 24.89 7.55
N ALA A 2 26.13 25.27 7.17
CA ALA A 2 27.12 24.38 6.55
C ALA A 2 27.36 23.09 7.36
N MET A 3 27.37 23.19 8.69
CA MET A 3 27.57 22.05 9.60
C MET A 3 26.38 21.07 9.61
N TYR A 4 25.13 21.56 9.53
CA TYR A 4 23.96 20.69 9.45
C TYR A 4 23.92 19.93 8.11
N LYS A 5 24.17 20.62 7.00
CA LYS A 5 24.24 20.02 5.67
C LYS A 5 25.37 18.98 5.57
N ALA A 6 26.54 19.27 6.16
CA ALA A 6 27.67 18.34 6.22
C ALA A 6 27.36 17.10 7.11
N LEU A 7 26.53 17.25 8.14
CA LEU A 7 26.17 16.18 9.05
C LEU A 7 25.03 15.31 8.49
N SER A 8 24.04 15.93 7.81
CA SER A 8 22.88 15.20 7.25
C SER A 8 23.22 14.41 5.98
N THR A 9 24.27 14.83 5.24
CA THR A 9 24.71 14.20 3.97
C THR A 9 26.02 13.44 4.08
N SER A 10 26.69 13.41 5.25
CA SER A 10 27.98 12.75 5.41
C SER A 10 27.85 11.23 5.42
N PRO A 11 28.46 10.51 4.47
CA PRO A 11 28.50 9.06 4.47
C PRO A 11 29.36 8.46 5.60
N VAL A 12 30.14 9.30 6.29
CA VAL A 12 31.11 8.89 7.33
C VAL A 12 30.45 8.81 8.71
N ILE A 13 29.29 9.46 8.92
CA ILE A 13 28.63 9.48 10.24
C ILE A 13 27.61 8.35 10.29
N PRO A 14 27.74 7.38 11.22
CA PRO A 14 26.76 6.34 11.38
C PRO A 14 25.34 6.91 11.56
N TRP A 15 24.36 6.35 10.87
CA TRP A 15 22.98 6.83 10.84
C TRP A 15 22.40 7.12 12.25
N ARG A 16 22.69 6.25 13.25
CA ARG A 16 22.25 6.45 14.66
C ARG A 16 22.76 7.74 15.28
N LEU A 17 24.03 8.07 15.04
CA LEU A 17 24.63 9.31 15.54
C LEU A 17 24.05 10.52 14.80
N ARG A 18 23.86 10.40 13.50
CA ARG A 18 23.21 11.42 12.66
C ARG A 18 21.80 11.73 13.17
N LYS A 19 20.98 10.70 13.39
CA LYS A 19 19.60 10.85 13.91
C LYS A 19 19.55 11.36 15.35
N GLY A 20 20.49 10.98 16.20
CA GLY A 20 20.61 11.55 17.55
C GLY A 20 20.92 13.05 17.52
N LEU A 21 21.84 13.47 16.65
CA LEU A 21 22.22 14.86 16.49
C LEU A 21 21.11 15.69 15.82
N GLU A 22 20.44 15.15 14.82
CA GLU A 22 19.24 15.75 14.20
C GLU A 22 18.16 16.02 15.25
N ARG A 23 17.77 15.02 16.07
CA ARG A 23 16.79 15.20 17.14
C ARG A 23 17.18 16.26 18.15
N TRP A 24 18.48 16.32 18.52
CA TRP A 24 18.98 17.34 19.43
C TRP A 24 18.93 18.73 18.80
N LEU A 25 19.32 18.89 17.55
CA LEU A 25 19.23 20.15 16.79
C LEU A 25 17.76 20.55 16.58
N GLU A 26 16.89 19.59 16.25
CA GLU A 26 15.45 19.79 16.08
C GLU A 26 14.79 20.32 17.36
N SER A 27 15.05 19.69 18.51
CA SER A 27 14.52 20.13 19.80
C SER A 27 15.03 21.52 20.19
N SER A 28 16.29 21.83 19.85
CA SER A 28 16.90 23.12 20.16
C SER A 28 16.48 24.26 19.23
N CYS A 29 16.16 23.95 17.95
CA CYS A 29 15.73 24.94 16.96
C CYS A 29 14.23 25.20 16.97
N ARG A 30 13.39 24.18 17.31
CA ARG A 30 11.94 24.29 17.26
C ARG A 30 11.40 25.43 18.10
N ASP A 31 11.85 25.53 19.35
CA ASP A 31 11.31 26.46 20.34
C ASP A 31 11.94 27.85 20.23
N ARG A 32 13.13 27.96 19.63
CA ARG A 32 13.90 29.21 19.53
C ARG A 32 13.88 29.87 18.16
N GLN A 33 13.69 29.08 17.08
CA GLN A 33 13.73 29.60 15.70
C GLN A 33 12.79 28.78 14.76
N PRO A 34 11.47 28.91 14.89
CA PRO A 34 10.50 28.11 14.10
C PRO A 34 10.61 28.33 12.58
N GLY A 35 11.09 29.49 12.13
CA GLY A 35 11.34 29.76 10.72
C GLY A 35 12.52 28.98 10.15
N LEU A 36 13.63 28.87 10.93
CA LEU A 36 14.80 28.07 10.58
C LEU A 36 14.47 26.57 10.59
N TYR A 37 13.67 26.14 11.58
CA TYR A 37 13.17 24.77 11.66
C TYR A 37 12.39 24.39 10.41
N ARG A 38 11.40 25.21 10.00
CA ARG A 38 10.64 25.01 8.76
C ARG A 38 11.57 24.94 7.53
N TRP A 39 12.53 25.83 7.42
CA TRP A 39 13.44 25.88 6.28
C TRP A 39 14.36 24.64 6.22
N LEU A 40 14.89 24.17 7.35
CA LEU A 40 15.72 22.97 7.44
C LEU A 40 14.99 21.70 7.03
N HIS A 41 13.69 21.61 7.33
CA HIS A 41 12.89 20.41 7.02
C HIS A 41 12.23 20.43 5.64
N PHE A 42 11.97 21.60 5.08
CA PHE A 42 11.30 21.74 3.78
C PHE A 42 12.27 21.95 2.61
N GLY A 43 13.53 22.29 2.87
CA GLY A 43 14.48 22.67 1.83
C GLY A 43 15.05 21.50 1.03
N GLU A 44 15.21 20.32 1.63
CA GLU A 44 15.94 19.20 1.00
C GLU A 44 15.08 18.22 0.21
N ALA A 45 13.77 18.17 0.47
CA ALA A 45 12.86 17.26 -0.24
C ALA A 45 12.47 17.73 -1.66
N ARG A 46 12.70 19.02 -1.97
CA ARG A 46 12.21 19.63 -3.23
C ARG A 46 12.99 19.23 -4.47
N ASP A 47 14.24 18.87 -4.33
CA ASP A 47 15.14 18.71 -5.50
C ASP A 47 14.98 17.36 -6.22
N ARG A 48 14.38 16.36 -5.61
CA ARG A 48 14.22 15.00 -6.19
C ARG A 48 12.79 14.66 -6.61
N LEU A 49 11.77 15.31 -6.03
CA LEU A 49 10.37 15.02 -6.28
C LEU A 49 9.79 16.00 -7.29
N SER A 50 9.30 15.47 -8.40
CA SER A 50 8.53 16.22 -9.39
C SER A 50 7.05 15.88 -9.27
N ALA A 51 6.19 16.90 -9.18
CA ALA A 51 4.74 16.70 -9.24
C ALA A 51 4.34 16.21 -10.64
N VAL A 52 3.64 15.08 -10.69
CA VAL A 52 3.09 14.53 -11.95
C VAL A 52 1.58 14.76 -12.07
N THR A 53 0.97 15.35 -11.04
CA THR A 53 -0.40 15.85 -11.08
C THR A 53 -0.48 17.21 -10.39
N SER A 54 -1.53 17.98 -10.67
CA SER A 54 -1.72 19.31 -10.10
C SER A 54 -3.20 19.61 -9.86
N GLY A 55 -3.44 20.61 -8.96
CA GLY A 55 -4.79 21.08 -8.66
C GLY A 55 -5.54 21.67 -9.86
N PRO A 56 -6.83 22.05 -9.67
CA PRO A 56 -7.48 22.20 -8.37
C PRO A 56 -8.01 20.91 -7.73
N LYS A 57 -8.14 19.81 -8.48
CA LYS A 57 -8.61 18.54 -7.97
C LYS A 57 -7.49 17.76 -7.27
N HIS A 58 -7.85 16.67 -6.61
CA HIS A 58 -6.96 15.81 -5.83
C HIS A 58 -6.67 14.56 -6.63
N HIS A 59 -5.38 14.17 -6.70
CA HIS A 59 -4.97 12.99 -7.44
C HIS A 59 -4.20 12.03 -6.52
N PHE A 60 -4.41 10.74 -6.72
CA PHE A 60 -3.71 9.66 -6.02
C PHE A 60 -3.79 8.37 -6.84
N PHE A 61 -2.89 7.45 -6.59
CA PHE A 61 -2.98 6.14 -7.22
C PHE A 61 -3.69 5.13 -6.31
N GLY A 62 -3.30 5.04 -5.05
CA GLY A 62 -3.84 4.06 -4.12
C GLY A 62 -2.74 3.30 -3.37
N TYR A 63 -2.74 1.95 -3.44
CA TYR A 63 -1.91 1.17 -2.53
C TYR A 63 -0.49 0.93 -3.06
N TYR A 64 0.45 0.61 -2.14
CA TYR A 64 1.88 0.49 -2.42
C TYR A 64 2.28 -0.79 -3.17
N ASP A 65 1.44 -1.83 -3.12
CA ASP A 65 1.71 -3.17 -3.69
C ASP A 65 1.43 -3.29 -5.18
N LYS A 66 1.02 -2.19 -5.84
CA LYS A 66 0.68 -2.17 -7.25
C LYS A 66 1.50 -1.15 -8.02
N CYS A 67 1.93 -1.50 -9.23
CA CYS A 67 2.70 -0.61 -10.08
C CYS A 67 1.77 0.33 -10.87
N PRO A 68 1.90 1.68 -10.73
CA PRO A 68 1.08 2.62 -11.47
C PRO A 68 1.52 2.78 -12.94
N TRP A 69 2.74 2.43 -13.31
CA TRP A 69 3.26 2.61 -14.68
C TRP A 69 2.77 1.53 -15.64
N ASN A 70 2.44 1.93 -16.89
CA ASN A 70 2.26 1.00 -17.99
C ASN A 70 3.60 0.31 -18.37
N ALA A 71 3.59 -0.60 -19.36
CA ALA A 71 4.80 -1.34 -19.73
C ALA A 71 5.92 -0.45 -20.28
N SER A 72 5.59 0.57 -21.05
CA SER A 72 6.54 1.54 -21.63
C SER A 72 6.93 2.67 -20.68
N GLU A 73 6.37 2.73 -19.48
CA GLU A 73 6.56 3.80 -18.47
C GLU A 73 6.23 5.22 -18.97
N THR A 74 5.34 5.33 -19.94
CA THR A 74 4.87 6.60 -20.49
C THR A 74 3.60 7.11 -19.85
N LEU A 75 2.84 6.23 -19.18
CA LEU A 75 1.58 6.51 -18.50
C LEU A 75 1.61 6.09 -17.03
N LEU A 76 0.94 6.88 -16.18
CA LEU A 76 0.64 6.51 -14.79
C LEU A 76 -0.87 6.40 -14.61
N LEU A 77 -1.33 5.34 -13.97
CA LEU A 77 -2.70 5.23 -13.47
C LEU A 77 -2.92 6.21 -12.32
N ALA A 78 -4.08 6.85 -12.29
CA ALA A 78 -4.46 7.78 -11.22
C ALA A 78 -5.98 7.81 -10.99
N HIS A 79 -6.36 8.19 -9.78
CA HIS A 79 -7.70 8.64 -9.41
C HIS A 79 -7.71 10.16 -9.31
N GLU A 80 -8.82 10.80 -9.72
CA GLU A 80 -9.06 12.22 -9.58
C GLU A 80 -10.34 12.43 -8.77
N ALA A 81 -10.23 13.06 -7.58
CA ALA A 81 -11.34 13.36 -6.70
C ALA A 81 -11.58 14.88 -6.60
N SER A 82 -12.85 15.29 -6.44
CA SER A 82 -13.24 16.69 -6.28
C SER A 82 -13.21 17.19 -4.85
N PHE A 83 -13.04 16.28 -3.86
CA PHE A 83 -13.00 16.57 -2.43
C PHE A 83 -11.84 15.79 -1.77
N ASN A 84 -11.51 16.10 -0.50
CA ASN A 84 -10.47 15.41 0.27
C ASN A 84 -10.62 15.55 1.78
N ASP A 85 -11.81 15.89 2.23
CA ASP A 85 -12.13 16.28 3.62
C ASP A 85 -13.01 15.25 4.35
N HIS A 86 -13.47 14.22 3.65
CA HIS A 86 -14.25 13.12 4.23
C HIS A 86 -13.95 11.78 3.56
N ALA A 87 -14.38 10.68 4.22
CA ALA A 87 -14.36 9.35 3.63
C ALA A 87 -15.43 9.21 2.56
N PRO A 88 -15.19 8.47 1.46
CA PRO A 88 -16.20 8.30 0.43
C PRO A 88 -17.47 7.64 0.95
N GLY A 89 -18.60 8.29 0.74
CA GLY A 89 -19.92 7.74 0.97
C GLY A 89 -20.43 6.94 -0.22
N ALA A 90 -21.68 6.47 -0.11
CA ALA A 90 -22.30 5.64 -1.15
C ALA A 90 -22.43 6.36 -2.51
N ASP A 91 -22.63 7.66 -2.52
CA ASP A 91 -22.87 8.43 -3.75
C ASP A 91 -21.63 9.15 -4.28
N ASP A 92 -20.53 9.09 -3.53
CA ASP A 92 -19.28 9.73 -3.92
C ASP A 92 -18.55 8.93 -5.01
N GLY A 93 -18.40 9.54 -6.16
CA GLY A 93 -17.64 8.97 -7.28
C GLY A 93 -16.22 9.54 -7.36
N VAL A 94 -15.30 8.72 -7.86
CA VAL A 94 -13.95 9.15 -8.25
C VAL A 94 -13.73 8.87 -9.73
N THR A 95 -13.07 9.78 -10.43
CA THR A 95 -12.67 9.56 -11.81
C THR A 95 -11.37 8.77 -11.84
N ILE A 96 -11.33 7.68 -12.59
CA ILE A 96 -10.09 6.97 -12.92
C ILE A 96 -9.56 7.43 -14.24
N GLY A 97 -8.25 7.45 -14.40
CA GLY A 97 -7.61 7.89 -15.63
C GLY A 97 -6.13 7.57 -15.69
N VAL A 98 -5.49 8.10 -16.71
CA VAL A 98 -4.04 8.02 -16.92
C VAL A 98 -3.41 9.40 -16.95
N VAL A 99 -2.20 9.53 -16.44
CA VAL A 99 -1.36 10.71 -16.54
C VAL A 99 -0.31 10.46 -17.62
N GLY A 100 -0.30 11.26 -18.68
CA GLY A 100 0.67 11.15 -19.76
C GLY A 100 1.98 11.85 -19.41
N LEU A 101 3.03 11.10 -19.07
CA LEU A 101 4.31 11.66 -18.65
C LEU A 101 5.04 12.42 -19.76
N ALA A 102 4.87 12.00 -21.00
CA ALA A 102 5.40 12.70 -22.18
C ALA A 102 4.49 13.84 -22.67
N ASP A 103 3.25 13.93 -22.20
CA ASP A 103 2.24 14.96 -22.54
C ASP A 103 2.04 15.95 -21.38
N HIS A 104 3.12 16.57 -20.94
CA HIS A 104 3.11 17.58 -19.87
C HIS A 104 2.36 17.16 -18.61
N ASN A 105 2.39 15.86 -18.27
CA ASN A 105 1.67 15.27 -17.15
C ASN A 105 0.15 15.49 -17.19
N ARG A 106 -0.43 15.53 -18.40
CA ARG A 106 -1.86 15.71 -18.58
C ARG A 106 -2.63 14.49 -18.06
N PHE A 107 -3.59 14.74 -17.17
CA PHE A 107 -4.55 13.71 -16.75
C PHE A 107 -5.62 13.52 -17.83
N GLN A 108 -5.78 12.29 -18.31
CA GLN A 108 -6.84 11.88 -19.22
C GLN A 108 -7.85 11.02 -18.45
N PRO A 109 -9.09 11.49 -18.25
CA PRO A 109 -10.13 10.72 -17.59
C PRO A 109 -10.61 9.56 -18.50
N LEU A 110 -10.86 8.39 -17.90
CA LEU A 110 -11.33 7.19 -18.59
C LEU A 110 -12.73 6.77 -18.15
N ALA A 111 -13.03 6.82 -16.86
CA ALA A 111 -14.33 6.45 -16.29
C ALA A 111 -14.51 7.03 -14.89
N THR A 112 -15.72 6.94 -14.35
CA THR A 112 -16.03 7.21 -12.95
C THR A 112 -16.44 5.92 -12.27
N THR A 113 -16.01 5.71 -11.02
CA THR A 113 -16.42 4.57 -10.17
C THR A 113 -16.91 5.05 -8.81
N ARG A 114 -17.84 4.29 -8.20
CA ARG A 114 -18.29 4.45 -6.81
C ARG A 114 -17.75 3.38 -5.88
N ALA A 115 -16.90 2.47 -6.35
CA ALA A 115 -16.22 1.46 -5.54
C ALA A 115 -14.77 1.89 -5.28
N TRP A 116 -14.56 2.77 -4.28
CA TRP A 116 -13.25 3.31 -3.98
C TRP A 116 -13.10 3.74 -2.52
N ASN A 117 -11.87 3.91 -2.09
CA ASN A 117 -11.49 4.52 -0.82
C ASN A 117 -10.14 5.26 -0.97
N TRP A 118 -9.78 6.09 0.02
CA TRP A 118 -8.56 6.90 -0.04
C TRP A 118 -7.25 6.11 0.05
N GLN A 119 -7.29 4.91 0.65
CA GLN A 119 -6.08 4.12 0.89
C GLN A 119 -5.69 3.26 -0.31
N GLN A 120 -6.67 2.61 -0.92
CA GLN A 120 -6.44 1.60 -1.94
C GLN A 120 -7.09 1.96 -3.30
N GLY A 121 -7.73 3.13 -3.38
CA GLY A 121 -8.49 3.53 -4.56
C GLY A 121 -9.59 2.53 -4.91
N SER A 122 -9.79 2.32 -6.19
CA SER A 122 -10.71 1.34 -6.76
C SER A 122 -10.02 0.00 -7.11
N MET A 123 -8.90 -0.33 -6.48
CA MET A 123 -7.98 -1.41 -6.90
C MET A 123 -7.54 -1.24 -8.36
N LEU A 124 -7.37 0.00 -8.77
CA LEU A 124 -6.93 0.36 -10.11
C LEU A 124 -5.54 -0.22 -10.39
N GLN A 125 -5.42 -1.03 -11.44
CA GLN A 125 -4.17 -1.70 -11.78
C GLN A 125 -4.10 -2.03 -13.27
N TRP A 126 -2.89 -2.11 -13.82
CA TRP A 126 -2.66 -2.61 -15.15
C TRP A 126 -2.93 -4.10 -15.20
N HIS A 127 -3.58 -4.56 -16.28
CA HIS A 127 -3.80 -5.99 -16.51
C HIS A 127 -2.48 -6.66 -16.92
N PRO A 128 -1.97 -7.66 -16.20
CA PRO A 128 -0.65 -8.25 -16.48
C PRO A 128 -0.51 -8.83 -17.89
N GLY A 129 -1.59 -9.30 -18.50
CA GLY A 129 -1.59 -9.84 -19.87
C GLY A 129 -1.39 -8.77 -20.98
N ASP A 130 -1.67 -7.50 -20.70
CA ASP A 130 -1.37 -6.36 -21.58
C ASP A 130 -1.23 -5.08 -20.74
N PRO A 131 -0.12 -4.94 -20.00
CA PRO A 131 0.10 -3.80 -19.10
C PRO A 131 0.40 -2.48 -19.85
N GLU A 132 0.35 -2.48 -21.17
CA GLU A 132 0.44 -1.28 -21.99
C GLU A 132 -0.93 -0.64 -22.22
N ARG A 133 -1.99 -1.44 -22.34
CA ARG A 133 -3.28 -0.95 -22.80
C ARG A 133 -4.47 -1.31 -21.91
N LEU A 134 -4.37 -2.38 -21.11
CA LEU A 134 -5.51 -2.89 -20.36
C LEU A 134 -5.42 -2.53 -18.88
N ILE A 135 -6.54 -2.07 -18.35
CA ILE A 135 -6.71 -1.59 -16.98
C ILE A 135 -7.84 -2.37 -16.31
N VAL A 136 -7.63 -2.76 -15.06
CA VAL A 136 -8.65 -3.35 -14.20
C VAL A 136 -8.95 -2.41 -13.05
N HIS A 137 -10.23 -2.22 -12.74
CA HIS A 137 -10.68 -1.47 -11.58
C HIS A 137 -11.99 -2.01 -11.05
N ASN A 138 -12.30 -1.74 -9.79
CA ASN A 138 -13.61 -2.06 -9.23
C ASN A 138 -14.62 -0.95 -9.48
N ASP A 139 -15.90 -1.35 -9.54
CA ASP A 139 -17.03 -0.45 -9.66
C ASP A 139 -18.24 -1.00 -8.86
N ARG A 140 -19.24 -0.15 -8.67
CA ARG A 140 -20.51 -0.50 -8.09
C ARG A 140 -21.62 -0.30 -9.12
N ARG A 141 -22.32 -1.38 -9.48
CA ARG A 141 -23.41 -1.41 -10.46
C ARG A 141 -24.59 -2.19 -9.92
N ASP A 142 -25.77 -1.64 -10.04
CA ASP A 142 -27.03 -2.29 -9.63
C ASP A 142 -26.98 -2.87 -8.21
N GLY A 143 -26.37 -2.12 -7.27
CA GLY A 143 -26.23 -2.52 -5.87
C GLY A 143 -25.19 -3.62 -5.61
N ARG A 144 -24.35 -3.97 -6.59
CA ARG A 144 -23.29 -4.98 -6.48
C ARG A 144 -21.91 -4.40 -6.77
N LEU A 145 -20.89 -4.98 -6.17
CA LEU A 145 -19.49 -4.69 -6.50
C LEU A 145 -19.03 -5.60 -7.64
N VAL A 146 -18.45 -5.02 -8.65
CA VAL A 146 -17.98 -5.66 -9.88
C VAL A 146 -16.55 -5.27 -10.16
N ALA A 147 -15.84 -6.05 -10.98
CA ALA A 147 -14.60 -5.62 -11.61
C ALA A 147 -14.83 -5.31 -13.09
N VAL A 148 -14.14 -4.30 -13.58
CA VAL A 148 -14.24 -3.84 -14.98
C VAL A 148 -12.86 -3.89 -15.61
N VAL A 149 -12.76 -4.50 -16.78
CA VAL A 149 -11.58 -4.40 -17.67
C VAL A 149 -11.85 -3.35 -18.73
N ARG A 150 -10.92 -2.44 -18.91
CA ARG A 150 -11.03 -1.29 -19.79
C ARG A 150 -9.72 -1.07 -20.54
N ASP A 151 -9.79 -0.50 -21.75
CA ASP A 151 -8.59 -0.02 -22.44
C ASP A 151 -8.24 1.43 -22.07
N THR A 152 -7.03 1.87 -22.47
CA THR A 152 -6.55 3.24 -22.24
C THR A 152 -7.29 4.31 -23.07
N ALA A 153 -8.17 3.92 -23.99
CA ALA A 153 -9.12 4.81 -24.66
C ALA A 153 -10.43 4.99 -23.88
N GLY A 154 -10.58 4.28 -22.74
CA GLY A 154 -11.76 4.33 -21.89
C GLY A 154 -12.85 3.33 -22.27
N ARG A 155 -12.66 2.52 -23.32
CA ARG A 155 -13.65 1.53 -23.75
C ARG A 155 -13.69 0.36 -22.76
N GLU A 156 -14.88 0.04 -22.30
CA GLU A 156 -15.15 -1.14 -21.48
C GLU A 156 -15.10 -2.41 -22.34
N LEU A 157 -14.33 -3.39 -21.89
CA LEU A 157 -14.09 -4.65 -22.60
C LEU A 157 -14.78 -5.83 -21.93
N ASN A 158 -14.76 -5.88 -20.59
CA ASN A 158 -15.38 -6.93 -19.82
C ASN A 158 -15.82 -6.43 -18.43
N VAL A 159 -16.84 -7.08 -17.87
CA VAL A 159 -17.34 -6.86 -16.50
C VAL A 159 -17.50 -8.21 -15.83
N TYR A 160 -16.99 -8.31 -14.61
CA TYR A 160 -17.08 -9.53 -13.79
C TYR A 160 -17.93 -9.26 -12.55
N ASP A 161 -18.75 -10.24 -12.18
CA ASP A 161 -19.70 -10.17 -11.04
C ASP A 161 -19.03 -10.18 -9.65
N ARG A 162 -17.69 -9.97 -9.59
CA ARG A 162 -16.91 -9.82 -8.36
C ARG A 162 -15.89 -8.71 -8.48
N PRO A 163 -15.67 -7.94 -7.41
CA PRO A 163 -14.56 -6.99 -7.35
C PRO A 163 -13.24 -7.74 -7.30
N VAL A 164 -12.15 -7.10 -7.74
CA VAL A 164 -10.80 -7.64 -7.75
C VAL A 164 -9.96 -6.96 -6.66
N TYR A 165 -9.10 -7.72 -5.98
CA TYR A 165 -8.06 -7.20 -5.09
C TYR A 165 -6.67 -7.30 -5.75
N ALA A 166 -6.27 -8.51 -6.13
CA ALA A 166 -4.98 -8.79 -6.75
C ALA A 166 -5.16 -9.60 -8.03
N LEU A 167 -4.24 -9.44 -8.97
CA LEU A 167 -4.16 -10.21 -10.21
C LEU A 167 -2.98 -11.18 -10.14
N SER A 168 -3.14 -12.35 -10.73
CA SER A 168 -2.00 -13.26 -10.95
C SER A 168 -1.05 -12.68 -12.00
N PRO A 169 0.27 -12.95 -11.91
CA PRO A 169 1.28 -12.36 -12.79
C PRO A 169 1.04 -12.62 -14.29
N GLU A 170 0.44 -13.77 -14.62
CA GLU A 170 0.06 -14.12 -16.00
C GLU A 170 -1.25 -13.47 -16.47
N GLY A 171 -1.99 -12.80 -15.57
CA GLY A 171 -3.23 -12.11 -15.89
C GLY A 171 -4.44 -13.01 -16.12
N ARG A 172 -4.38 -14.30 -15.77
CA ARG A 172 -5.49 -15.23 -15.92
C ARG A 172 -6.44 -15.21 -14.73
N TYR A 173 -5.90 -15.15 -13.52
CA TYR A 173 -6.69 -15.20 -12.30
C TYR A 173 -6.70 -13.84 -11.58
N ALA A 174 -7.81 -13.57 -10.95
CA ALA A 174 -7.95 -12.49 -9.98
C ALA A 174 -8.40 -13.04 -8.63
N TYR A 175 -7.99 -12.39 -7.56
CA TYR A 175 -8.35 -12.73 -6.19
C TYR A 175 -9.21 -11.63 -5.61
N SER A 176 -10.28 -12.01 -4.93
CA SER A 176 -11.34 -11.13 -4.44
C SER A 176 -11.60 -11.36 -2.96
N VAL A 177 -11.94 -10.29 -2.25
CA VAL A 177 -12.46 -10.32 -0.88
C VAL A 177 -13.84 -9.66 -0.81
N ASN A 178 -14.53 -9.83 0.31
CA ASN A 178 -15.76 -9.11 0.58
C ASN A 178 -15.48 -7.65 0.99
N PHE A 179 -15.48 -6.73 0.02
CA PHE A 179 -15.23 -5.30 0.28
C PHE A 179 -16.34 -4.63 1.10
N ALA A 180 -17.58 -5.16 1.10
CA ALA A 180 -18.64 -4.65 1.96
C ALA A 180 -18.37 -5.00 3.43
N ARG A 181 -17.93 -6.25 3.71
CA ARG A 181 -17.48 -6.68 5.03
C ARG A 181 -16.26 -5.89 5.48
N LEU A 182 -15.30 -5.72 4.57
CA LEU A 182 -14.11 -4.92 4.83
C LEU A 182 -14.47 -3.46 5.16
N HIS A 183 -15.45 -2.86 4.47
CA HIS A 183 -15.95 -1.52 4.78
C HIS A 183 -16.58 -1.45 6.19
N THR A 184 -17.36 -2.46 6.58
CA THR A 184 -18.03 -2.51 7.88
C THR A 184 -17.03 -2.61 9.04
N HIS A 185 -15.99 -3.44 8.91
CA HIS A 185 -15.08 -3.76 10.01
C HIS A 185 -13.77 -2.96 9.99
N ARG A 186 -13.39 -2.43 8.83
CA ARG A 186 -12.18 -1.63 8.61
C ARG A 186 -12.48 -0.49 7.64
N PRO A 187 -13.24 0.54 8.06
CA PRO A 187 -13.50 1.72 7.24
C PRO A 187 -12.19 2.29 6.66
N GLY A 188 -12.23 2.77 5.40
CA GLY A 188 -11.07 3.26 4.67
C GLY A 188 -10.38 2.20 3.77
N TYR A 189 -10.78 0.92 3.84
CA TYR A 189 -10.25 -0.15 3.00
C TYR A 189 -11.31 -0.91 2.19
N GLY A 190 -12.57 -0.78 2.54
CA GLY A 190 -13.70 -1.33 1.80
C GLY A 190 -14.45 -0.26 1.01
N TYR A 191 -15.61 -0.60 0.49
CA TYR A 191 -16.43 0.27 -0.35
C TYR A 191 -17.80 0.50 0.24
N ALA A 192 -18.23 1.76 0.32
CA ALA A 192 -19.55 2.15 0.78
C ALA A 192 -20.67 1.78 -0.22
N GLY A 193 -21.91 1.71 0.26
CA GLY A 193 -23.11 1.59 -0.56
C GLY A 193 -23.50 0.17 -0.96
N VAL A 194 -22.84 -0.86 -0.41
CA VAL A 194 -23.23 -2.27 -0.50
C VAL A 194 -23.22 -2.88 0.89
N ALA A 195 -24.32 -3.52 1.28
CA ALA A 195 -24.40 -4.19 2.57
C ALA A 195 -23.62 -5.50 2.57
N ASP A 196 -22.97 -5.82 3.70
CA ASP A 196 -22.39 -7.14 3.89
C ASP A 196 -23.51 -8.18 4.03
N ARG A 197 -23.54 -9.15 3.12
CA ARG A 197 -24.52 -10.25 3.13
C ARG A 197 -24.42 -11.09 4.41
N TRP A 198 -23.26 -11.17 5.03
CA TRP A 198 -22.98 -11.96 6.23
C TRP A 198 -22.72 -11.07 7.46
N ALA A 199 -23.34 -9.89 7.53
CA ALA A 199 -23.11 -8.92 8.61
C ALA A 199 -23.35 -9.50 10.03
N GLY A 200 -24.22 -10.48 10.17
CA GLY A 200 -24.51 -11.15 11.46
C GLY A 200 -23.65 -12.37 11.76
N ASP A 201 -22.81 -12.82 10.83
CA ASP A 201 -21.98 -14.01 10.99
C ASP A 201 -20.50 -13.60 11.22
N PRO A 202 -19.90 -13.93 12.36
CA PRO A 202 -18.51 -13.58 12.66
C PRO A 202 -17.48 -14.15 11.67
N HIS A 203 -17.68 -15.37 11.19
CA HIS A 203 -16.73 -16.07 10.29
C HIS A 203 -17.46 -16.99 9.32
N PRO A 204 -18.19 -16.44 8.33
CA PRO A 204 -19.04 -17.22 7.44
C PRO A 204 -18.27 -18.27 6.63
N ARG A 205 -18.94 -19.41 6.39
CA ARG A 205 -18.42 -20.51 5.56
C ARG A 205 -18.33 -20.15 4.08
N ASP A 206 -19.24 -19.31 3.63
CA ASP A 206 -19.44 -19.00 2.21
C ASP A 206 -18.84 -17.63 1.85
N ASP A 207 -17.99 -17.08 2.73
CA ASP A 207 -17.26 -15.85 2.52
C ASP A 207 -15.77 -15.99 2.87
N GLY A 208 -14.92 -15.21 2.18
CA GLY A 208 -13.47 -15.28 2.34
C GLY A 208 -12.75 -14.80 1.10
N ILE A 209 -11.78 -15.60 0.61
CA ILE A 209 -11.04 -15.32 -0.62
C ILE A 209 -11.66 -16.12 -1.76
N HIS A 210 -12.05 -15.40 -2.81
CA HIS A 210 -12.51 -16.02 -4.05
C HIS A 210 -11.45 -15.86 -5.12
N ARG A 211 -11.25 -16.93 -5.93
CA ARG A 211 -10.49 -16.89 -7.17
C ARG A 211 -11.45 -16.76 -8.34
N LEU A 212 -11.20 -15.78 -9.20
CA LEU A 212 -11.96 -15.49 -10.42
C LEU A 212 -11.09 -15.83 -11.62
N ASP A 213 -11.56 -16.67 -12.52
CA ASP A 213 -10.93 -16.93 -13.82
C ASP A 213 -11.38 -15.85 -14.82
N LEU A 214 -10.47 -14.98 -15.24
CA LEU A 214 -10.75 -13.85 -16.14
C LEU A 214 -11.06 -14.29 -17.58
N LEU A 215 -10.79 -15.53 -17.97
CA LEU A 215 -11.15 -16.05 -19.29
C LEU A 215 -12.60 -16.55 -19.33
N SER A 216 -13.01 -17.31 -18.32
CA SER A 216 -14.36 -17.89 -18.26
C SER A 216 -15.36 -17.00 -17.51
N GLY A 217 -14.92 -16.09 -16.67
CA GLY A 217 -15.75 -15.32 -15.73
C GLY A 217 -16.21 -16.11 -14.50
N GLY A 218 -15.86 -17.40 -14.41
CA GLY A 218 -16.20 -18.25 -13.28
C GLY A 218 -15.44 -17.88 -12.00
N SER A 219 -16.09 -18.00 -10.84
CA SER A 219 -15.43 -17.76 -9.55
C SER A 219 -15.70 -18.87 -8.55
N GLU A 220 -14.72 -19.16 -7.70
CA GLU A 220 -14.81 -20.16 -6.63
C GLU A 220 -14.27 -19.58 -5.31
N LEU A 221 -14.83 -20.01 -4.18
CA LEU A 221 -14.31 -19.75 -2.85
C LEU A 221 -13.13 -20.68 -2.60
N ILE A 222 -11.92 -20.13 -2.42
CA ILE A 222 -10.70 -20.92 -2.20
C ILE A 222 -10.24 -20.95 -0.75
N VAL A 223 -10.56 -19.93 0.05
CA VAL A 223 -10.28 -19.89 1.50
C VAL A 223 -11.49 -19.26 2.18
N SER A 224 -12.14 -19.96 3.14
CA SER A 224 -13.26 -19.40 3.89
C SER A 224 -12.82 -18.79 5.22
N LEU A 225 -13.57 -17.81 5.73
CA LEU A 225 -13.36 -17.26 7.06
C LEU A 225 -13.55 -18.31 8.15
N ASP A 226 -14.52 -19.24 8.01
CA ASP A 226 -14.73 -20.36 8.93
C ASP A 226 -13.49 -21.29 9.00
N GLN A 227 -12.85 -21.56 7.86
CA GLN A 227 -11.59 -22.32 7.83
C GLN A 227 -10.47 -21.62 8.62
N LEU A 228 -10.31 -20.30 8.42
CA LEU A 228 -9.28 -19.53 9.11
C LEU A 228 -9.57 -19.38 10.62
N ALA A 229 -10.84 -19.26 11.01
CA ALA A 229 -11.26 -19.21 12.40
C ALA A 229 -10.87 -20.47 13.17
N ARG A 230 -10.93 -21.64 12.53
CA ARG A 230 -10.56 -22.95 13.13
C ARG A 230 -9.07 -23.11 13.31
N ILE A 231 -8.23 -22.45 12.50
CA ILE A 231 -6.77 -22.43 12.72
C ILE A 231 -6.45 -21.72 14.04
N GLY A 232 -7.36 -20.83 14.48
CA GLY A 232 -7.34 -20.20 15.79
C GLY A 232 -6.22 -19.18 15.95
N PHE A 233 -6.29 -18.41 17.03
CA PHE A 233 -5.24 -17.51 17.48
C PHE A 233 -4.53 -18.17 18.67
N ASN A 234 -3.21 -18.29 18.62
CA ASN A 234 -2.44 -19.04 19.61
C ASN A 234 -3.00 -20.47 19.85
N GLY A 235 -3.49 -21.11 18.78
CA GLY A 235 -4.06 -22.44 18.83
C GLY A 235 -5.49 -22.55 19.40
N GLN A 236 -6.15 -21.42 19.70
CA GLN A 236 -7.54 -21.40 20.16
C GLN A 236 -8.46 -20.86 19.06
N PRO A 237 -9.63 -21.50 18.79
CA PRO A 237 -10.64 -20.98 17.88
C PRO A 237 -11.03 -19.54 18.25
N CYS A 238 -11.36 -18.74 17.23
CA CYS A 238 -11.72 -17.34 17.42
C CYS A 238 -13.15 -17.10 16.89
N ASP A 239 -14.08 -16.81 17.80
CA ASP A 239 -15.49 -16.51 17.50
C ASP A 239 -15.76 -15.01 17.25
N ALA A 240 -14.74 -14.18 17.24
CA ALA A 240 -14.87 -12.76 16.94
C ALA A 240 -15.14 -12.52 15.45
N PHE A 241 -15.70 -11.36 15.09
CA PHE A 241 -15.83 -10.94 13.71
C PHE A 241 -14.49 -10.88 13.01
N GLN A 242 -14.41 -11.53 11.84
CA GLN A 242 -13.19 -11.70 11.05
C GLN A 242 -13.37 -11.16 9.64
N TRP A 243 -12.27 -10.72 9.05
CA TRP A 243 -12.19 -10.28 7.65
C TRP A 243 -10.80 -10.48 7.08
N ILE A 244 -10.67 -10.33 5.77
CA ILE A 244 -9.42 -10.50 5.03
C ILE A 244 -9.06 -9.19 4.33
N ASN A 245 -7.77 -8.87 4.28
CA ASN A 245 -7.24 -7.71 3.57
C ASN A 245 -5.81 -7.98 3.06
N HIS A 246 -5.24 -7.06 2.29
CA HIS A 246 -3.84 -7.06 1.84
C HIS A 246 -3.43 -8.34 1.09
N LEU A 247 -4.20 -8.70 0.05
CA LEU A 247 -3.86 -9.84 -0.80
C LEU A 247 -2.71 -9.50 -1.73
N GLN A 248 -1.66 -10.32 -1.74
CA GLN A 248 -0.56 -10.24 -2.70
C GLN A 248 -0.22 -11.62 -3.23
N VAL A 249 -0.10 -11.73 -4.55
CA VAL A 249 0.34 -12.95 -5.22
C VAL A 249 1.86 -12.99 -5.26
N SER A 250 2.47 -14.18 -5.06
CA SER A 250 3.92 -14.35 -5.21
C SER A 250 4.37 -14.04 -6.65
N PRO A 251 5.64 -13.67 -6.87
CA PRO A 251 6.15 -13.30 -8.21
C PRO A 251 5.92 -14.36 -9.29
N ASP A 252 5.93 -15.65 -8.94
CA ASP A 252 5.66 -16.77 -9.87
C ASP A 252 4.18 -17.17 -9.97
N GLY A 253 3.28 -16.51 -9.23
CA GLY A 253 1.85 -16.84 -9.24
C GLY A 253 1.46 -18.08 -8.43
N SER A 254 2.40 -18.78 -7.79
CA SER A 254 2.13 -20.07 -7.13
C SER A 254 1.51 -19.95 -5.74
N ARG A 255 1.63 -18.77 -5.09
CA ARG A 255 1.20 -18.54 -3.71
C ARG A 255 0.42 -17.25 -3.58
N LEU A 256 -0.40 -17.20 -2.53
CA LEU A 256 -1.17 -16.02 -2.13
C LEU A 256 -0.85 -15.70 -0.67
N GLY A 257 -0.34 -14.50 -0.40
CA GLY A 257 -0.21 -13.92 0.93
C GLY A 257 -1.43 -13.03 1.24
N PHE A 258 -1.88 -13.00 2.49
CA PHE A 258 -2.99 -12.17 2.91
C PHE A 258 -3.02 -11.94 4.43
N PHE A 259 -3.63 -10.84 4.85
CA PHE A 259 -3.95 -10.65 6.25
C PHE A 259 -5.32 -11.25 6.59
N HIS A 260 -5.32 -12.11 7.58
CA HIS A 260 -6.50 -12.53 8.33
C HIS A 260 -6.61 -11.67 9.59
N ILE A 261 -7.72 -10.98 9.74
CA ILE A 261 -7.90 -9.97 10.77
C ILE A 261 -9.15 -10.31 11.59
N HIS A 262 -9.10 -10.09 12.91
CA HIS A 262 -10.23 -10.26 13.80
C HIS A 262 -10.41 -9.08 14.74
N ARG A 263 -11.65 -8.87 15.17
CA ARG A 263 -12.03 -7.84 16.14
C ARG A 263 -11.50 -8.20 17.52
N VAL A 264 -10.98 -7.20 18.24
CA VAL A 264 -10.58 -7.30 19.64
C VAL A 264 -11.30 -6.20 20.41
N GLY A 265 -12.26 -6.55 21.27
CA GLY A 265 -13.15 -5.58 21.90
C GLY A 265 -13.93 -4.74 20.87
N ASP A 266 -14.35 -3.54 21.25
CA ASP A 266 -15.24 -2.71 20.43
C ASP A 266 -14.53 -1.90 19.33
N ALA A 267 -13.28 -1.50 19.54
CA ALA A 267 -12.59 -0.54 18.70
C ALA A 267 -11.24 -1.02 18.13
N SER A 268 -10.76 -2.19 18.55
CA SER A 268 -9.45 -2.73 18.17
C SER A 268 -9.58 -3.94 17.26
N TRP A 269 -8.50 -4.28 16.58
CA TRP A 269 -8.37 -5.46 15.74
C TRP A 269 -6.93 -5.97 15.78
N ARG A 270 -6.75 -7.24 15.46
CA ARG A 270 -5.45 -7.90 15.36
C ARG A 270 -5.35 -8.61 14.02
N ALA A 271 -4.21 -8.49 13.37
CA ALA A 271 -3.94 -9.10 12.08
C ALA A 271 -2.89 -10.21 12.21
N ARG A 272 -2.99 -11.20 11.32
CA ARG A 272 -1.99 -12.23 11.11
C ARG A 272 -1.67 -12.34 9.62
N LEU A 273 -0.41 -12.61 9.27
CA LEU A 273 -0.05 -12.96 7.90
C LEU A 273 -0.25 -14.45 7.66
N PHE A 274 -1.05 -14.75 6.65
CA PHE A 274 -1.22 -16.10 6.10
C PHE A 274 -0.62 -16.20 4.70
N VAL A 275 -0.19 -17.41 4.34
CA VAL A 275 0.14 -17.80 2.98
C VAL A 275 -0.53 -19.13 2.67
N CYS A 276 -1.06 -19.26 1.44
CA CYS A 276 -1.58 -20.52 0.90
C CYS A 276 -1.06 -20.70 -0.54
N ALA A 277 -1.31 -21.87 -1.13
CA ALA A 277 -1.19 -22.02 -2.58
C ALA A 277 -2.19 -21.11 -3.31
N SER A 278 -1.94 -20.78 -4.57
CA SER A 278 -2.80 -19.87 -5.35
C SER A 278 -4.21 -20.43 -5.63
N ASP A 279 -4.44 -21.70 -5.39
CA ASP A 279 -5.76 -22.36 -5.39
C ASP A 279 -6.43 -22.45 -4.01
N GLY A 280 -5.80 -21.84 -2.97
CA GLY A 280 -6.29 -21.84 -1.60
C GLY A 280 -5.85 -23.03 -0.75
N ALA A 281 -5.11 -23.98 -1.29
CA ALA A 281 -4.65 -25.14 -0.54
C ALA A 281 -3.62 -24.75 0.53
N ASP A 282 -3.63 -25.49 1.65
CA ASP A 282 -2.65 -25.44 2.73
C ASP A 282 -2.41 -24.03 3.33
N PRO A 283 -3.46 -23.33 3.81
CA PRO A 283 -3.28 -22.01 4.43
C PRO A 283 -2.50 -22.11 5.74
N LYS A 284 -1.38 -21.39 5.83
CA LYS A 284 -0.48 -21.35 6.98
C LYS A 284 -0.33 -19.95 7.52
N CYS A 285 -0.38 -19.80 8.85
CA CYS A 285 -0.02 -18.57 9.52
C CYS A 285 1.51 -18.45 9.59
N LEU A 286 2.07 -17.42 8.96
CA LEU A 286 3.51 -17.16 8.96
C LEU A 286 3.93 -16.17 10.06
N MET A 287 3.05 -15.22 10.39
CA MET A 287 3.31 -14.22 11.41
C MET A 287 2.03 -13.97 12.21
N ASP A 288 2.14 -14.21 13.52
CA ASP A 288 1.13 -13.86 14.53
C ASP A 288 1.84 -13.06 15.62
N ALA A 289 1.52 -11.79 15.76
CA ALA A 289 2.08 -10.86 16.72
C ALA A 289 1.00 -9.84 17.13
N ASP A 290 1.25 -9.02 18.15
CA ASP A 290 0.25 -8.03 18.60
C ASP A 290 -0.06 -6.98 17.53
N VAL A 291 0.95 -6.62 16.75
CA VAL A 291 0.80 -5.80 15.52
C VAL A 291 1.50 -6.51 14.38
N VAL A 292 0.77 -6.78 13.32
CA VAL A 292 1.28 -7.26 12.03
C VAL A 292 0.79 -6.28 10.98
N SER A 293 1.73 -5.73 10.18
CA SER A 293 1.46 -4.65 9.23
C SER A 293 2.38 -4.79 8.01
N HIS A 294 1.99 -4.28 6.90
CA HIS A 294 2.67 -4.14 5.61
C HIS A 294 3.75 -5.19 5.28
N TYR A 295 3.62 -5.80 4.15
CA TYR A 295 4.57 -6.82 3.70
C TYR A 295 4.76 -6.77 2.18
N ASP A 296 5.88 -7.36 1.72
CA ASP A 296 6.12 -7.63 0.31
C ASP A 296 6.93 -8.91 0.10
N TRP A 297 6.76 -9.54 -1.04
CA TRP A 297 7.49 -10.73 -1.44
C TRP A 297 8.91 -10.38 -1.89
N LEU A 298 9.92 -10.94 -1.24
CA LEU A 298 11.30 -10.90 -1.74
C LEU A 298 11.46 -11.83 -2.94
N ASP A 299 10.90 -13.03 -2.84
CA ASP A 299 10.90 -14.08 -3.88
C ASP A 299 9.62 -14.92 -3.76
N ASN A 300 9.56 -16.10 -4.38
CA ASN A 300 8.38 -16.97 -4.35
C ASN A 300 8.13 -17.65 -2.98
N ARG A 301 8.98 -17.43 -2.00
CA ARG A 301 8.92 -18.06 -0.67
C ARG A 301 9.10 -17.10 0.48
N LYS A 302 9.91 -16.07 0.33
CA LYS A 302 10.29 -15.17 1.42
C LYS A 302 9.51 -13.87 1.35
N ILE A 303 9.04 -13.44 2.51
CA ILE A 303 8.27 -12.22 2.70
C ILE A 303 8.98 -11.35 3.73
N LEU A 304 9.12 -10.06 3.43
CA LEU A 304 9.51 -9.04 4.38
C LEU A 304 8.24 -8.42 4.98
N ILE A 305 8.09 -8.46 6.31
CA ILE A 305 6.89 -8.02 7.00
C ILE A 305 7.23 -7.24 8.28
N TRP A 306 6.48 -6.19 8.55
CA TRP A 306 6.54 -5.50 9.84
C TRP A 306 5.72 -6.24 10.90
N ALA A 307 6.34 -6.48 12.07
CA ALA A 307 5.62 -7.03 13.21
C ALA A 307 6.20 -6.54 14.54
N LYS A 308 5.33 -6.49 15.57
CA LYS A 308 5.65 -6.02 16.92
C LYS A 308 4.84 -6.79 17.95
N ASP A 309 5.50 -7.28 18.98
CA ASP A 309 4.86 -7.82 20.18
C ASP A 309 4.79 -6.74 21.28
N GLU A 310 3.83 -6.87 22.21
CA GLU A 310 3.62 -5.92 23.29
C GLU A 310 4.89 -5.77 24.15
N GLY A 311 5.24 -4.52 24.44
CA GLY A 311 6.44 -4.20 25.21
C GLY A 311 7.76 -4.39 24.47
N GLN A 312 7.75 -4.85 23.21
CA GLN A 312 8.94 -5.02 22.38
C GLN A 312 9.01 -3.97 21.25
N PRO A 313 10.21 -3.61 20.78
CA PRO A 313 10.33 -2.79 19.59
C PRO A 313 9.82 -3.55 18.36
N GLY A 314 9.16 -2.84 17.44
CA GLY A 314 8.77 -3.41 16.15
C GLY A 314 9.97 -3.59 15.22
N HIS A 315 9.89 -4.57 14.34
CA HIS A 315 10.93 -4.89 13.37
C HIS A 315 10.34 -5.32 12.03
N PHE A 316 11.11 -5.14 10.96
CA PHE A 316 10.90 -5.88 9.72
C PHE A 316 11.51 -7.27 9.84
N TRP A 317 10.69 -8.26 9.62
CA TRP A 317 11.05 -9.67 9.68
C TRP A 317 11.07 -10.26 8.28
N LEU A 318 12.13 -10.95 7.91
CA LEU A 318 12.14 -11.84 6.76
C LEU A 318 11.66 -13.21 7.23
N VAL A 319 10.54 -13.67 6.67
CA VAL A 319 9.91 -14.96 6.98
C VAL A 319 9.88 -15.83 5.74
N ASP A 320 10.04 -17.15 5.88
CA ASP A 320 9.99 -18.12 4.79
C ASP A 320 8.67 -18.90 4.83
N ALA A 321 7.91 -18.94 3.74
CA ALA A 321 6.63 -19.63 3.64
C ALA A 321 6.71 -21.17 3.80
N GLY A 322 7.90 -21.74 3.75
CA GLY A 322 8.17 -23.18 3.92
C GLY A 322 8.89 -23.55 5.20
N GLN A 323 9.28 -22.58 6.04
CA GLN A 323 10.10 -22.79 7.23
C GLN A 323 9.62 -21.94 8.40
N THR A 324 10.04 -22.29 9.61
CA THR A 324 9.74 -21.50 10.83
C THR A 324 10.77 -20.41 11.11
N ASP A 325 11.88 -20.40 10.37
CA ASP A 325 12.97 -19.47 10.59
C ASP A 325 12.60 -18.05 10.15
N ARG A 326 12.93 -17.09 10.99
CA ARG A 326 12.75 -15.66 10.73
C ARG A 326 13.99 -14.87 11.15
N SER A 327 14.28 -13.81 10.42
CA SER A 327 15.40 -12.91 10.72
C SER A 327 14.98 -11.45 10.67
N VAL A 328 15.57 -10.63 11.54
CA VAL A 328 15.33 -9.18 11.55
C VAL A 328 16.16 -8.52 10.46
N ILE A 329 15.50 -7.70 9.64
CA ILE A 329 16.12 -6.91 8.58
C ILE A 329 16.16 -5.43 8.97
N GLY A 330 17.28 -4.77 8.66
CA GLY A 330 17.46 -3.34 8.91
C GLY A 330 17.40 -2.98 10.40
N ALA A 331 17.90 -3.88 11.29
CA ALA A 331 17.92 -3.66 12.72
C ALA A 331 18.56 -2.32 13.10
N GLY A 332 17.79 -1.45 13.78
CA GLY A 332 18.24 -0.11 14.18
C GLY A 332 18.30 0.90 13.04
N VAL A 333 17.91 0.53 11.83
CA VAL A 333 17.82 1.39 10.62
C VAL A 333 16.37 1.55 10.21
N LEU A 334 15.64 0.44 10.04
CA LEU A 334 14.20 0.41 9.83
C LEU A 334 13.51 0.18 11.17
N ILE A 335 13.24 1.24 11.91
CA ILE A 335 12.76 1.18 13.31
C ILE A 335 11.27 1.51 13.44
N GLU A 336 10.61 1.85 12.35
CA GLU A 336 9.20 2.26 12.30
C GLU A 336 8.47 1.49 11.22
N ASP A 337 7.18 1.25 11.42
CA ASP A 337 6.28 0.68 10.42
C ASP A 337 6.19 1.57 9.19
N GLY A 338 6.03 0.97 8.02
CA GLY A 338 5.89 1.67 6.75
C GLY A 338 5.53 0.72 5.60
N HIS A 339 5.26 1.29 4.44
CA HIS A 339 4.78 0.58 3.26
C HIS A 339 5.96 0.05 2.43
N VAL A 340 6.44 -1.11 2.85
CA VAL A 340 7.65 -1.74 2.30
C VAL A 340 7.37 -2.43 0.96
N ASN A 341 8.25 -2.19 -0.05
CA ASN A 341 8.29 -3.02 -1.25
C ASN A 341 9.71 -3.11 -1.85
N PHE A 342 9.98 -4.23 -2.53
CA PHE A 342 11.25 -4.47 -3.18
C PHE A 342 11.34 -3.83 -4.56
N SER A 343 12.55 -3.36 -4.93
CA SER A 343 12.86 -3.02 -6.32
C SER A 343 12.65 -4.23 -7.24
N PRO A 344 12.40 -4.02 -8.55
CA PRO A 344 12.23 -5.13 -9.50
C PRO A 344 13.41 -6.11 -9.52
N ASP A 345 14.64 -5.63 -9.33
CA ASP A 345 15.86 -6.44 -9.27
C ASP A 345 16.17 -7.02 -7.86
N ARG A 346 15.31 -6.72 -6.85
CA ARG A 346 15.42 -7.18 -5.45
C ARG A 346 16.67 -6.70 -4.71
N ARG A 347 17.38 -5.71 -5.24
CA ARG A 347 18.58 -5.14 -4.60
C ARG A 347 18.28 -4.04 -3.58
N TRP A 348 17.07 -3.45 -3.64
CA TRP A 348 16.65 -2.35 -2.80
C TRP A 348 15.28 -2.60 -2.18
N VAL A 349 15.10 -2.07 -0.98
CA VAL A 349 13.81 -1.95 -0.30
C VAL A 349 13.43 -0.47 -0.30
N LEU A 350 12.26 -0.18 -0.85
CA LEU A 350 11.61 1.12 -0.75
C LEU A 350 10.67 1.10 0.44
N ASN A 351 10.69 2.12 1.28
CA ASN A 351 9.83 2.23 2.44
C ASN A 351 9.48 3.69 2.75
N ASP A 352 8.41 3.88 3.49
CA ASP A 352 8.05 5.17 4.08
C ASP A 352 7.89 5.05 5.61
N THR A 353 7.44 6.12 6.26
CA THR A 353 7.03 6.10 7.66
C THR A 353 5.64 6.70 7.82
N TYR A 354 4.99 6.38 8.94
CA TYR A 354 3.87 7.18 9.44
C TYR A 354 4.37 8.57 9.90
N PRO A 355 3.47 9.57 10.08
CA PRO A 355 3.88 10.89 10.53
C PRO A 355 4.49 10.83 11.92
N ASP A 356 5.66 11.41 12.06
CA ASP A 356 6.34 11.58 13.34
C ASP A 356 5.66 12.62 14.26
N ALA A 357 6.32 13.03 15.34
CA ALA A 357 5.81 14.04 16.27
C ALA A 357 5.68 15.44 15.64
N TYR A 358 6.27 15.64 14.47
CA TYR A 358 6.26 16.90 13.71
C TYR A 358 5.42 16.79 12.43
N ASP A 359 4.59 15.76 12.34
CA ASP A 359 3.78 15.47 11.17
C ASP A 359 4.59 15.25 9.88
N MET A 360 5.83 14.77 10.01
CA MET A 360 6.72 14.48 8.88
C MET A 360 6.74 12.99 8.57
N ARG A 361 6.60 12.64 7.30
CA ARG A 361 6.79 11.30 6.76
C ARG A 361 8.13 11.23 6.04
N THR A 362 8.87 10.16 6.23
CA THR A 362 10.15 9.94 5.54
C THR A 362 9.95 8.90 4.44
N LEU A 363 10.38 9.23 3.23
CA LEU A 363 10.54 8.30 2.11
C LEU A 363 11.99 7.85 2.06
N MET A 364 12.26 6.55 1.96
CA MET A 364 13.61 6.02 2.06
C MET A 364 13.86 4.78 1.20
N LEU A 365 15.13 4.58 0.86
CA LEU A 365 15.67 3.34 0.31
C LEU A 365 16.55 2.64 1.34
N LEU A 366 16.53 1.31 1.34
CA LEU A 366 17.49 0.46 2.04
C LEU A 366 18.14 -0.46 1.02
N ARG A 367 19.48 -0.42 0.94
CA ARG A 367 20.21 -1.38 0.10
C ARG A 367 20.21 -2.76 0.75
N TRP A 368 19.73 -3.76 0.02
CA TRP A 368 19.54 -5.10 0.58
C TRP A 368 20.83 -5.78 1.03
N ALA A 369 21.93 -5.53 0.31
CA ALA A 369 23.20 -6.22 0.51
C ALA A 369 23.89 -5.88 1.86
N ASP A 370 23.79 -4.64 2.32
CA ASP A 370 24.53 -4.14 3.49
C ASP A 370 23.68 -3.32 4.46
N GLY A 371 22.41 -3.08 4.14
CA GLY A 371 21.49 -2.32 4.97
C GLY A 371 21.76 -0.81 4.99
N GLU A 372 22.48 -0.24 4.01
CA GLU A 372 22.64 1.21 3.89
C GLU A 372 21.30 1.86 3.59
N ARG A 373 20.93 2.86 4.39
CA ARG A 373 19.71 3.64 4.23
C ARG A 373 19.99 4.99 3.60
N ILE A 374 19.18 5.34 2.60
CA ILE A 374 19.18 6.64 1.94
C ILE A 374 17.80 7.26 2.12
N ASP A 375 17.71 8.41 2.83
CA ASP A 375 16.46 9.16 2.94
C ASP A 375 16.29 10.00 1.66
N LEU A 376 15.22 9.73 0.90
CA LEU A 376 14.92 10.43 -0.35
C LEU A 376 14.22 11.76 -0.11
N ALA A 377 13.28 11.78 0.85
CA ALA A 377 12.48 12.96 1.17
C ALA A 377 11.89 12.90 2.59
N ARG A 378 11.66 14.08 3.18
CA ARG A 378 10.79 14.26 4.37
C ARG A 378 9.65 15.20 3.99
N LEU A 379 8.41 14.73 4.15
CA LEU A 379 7.21 15.36 3.61
C LEU A 379 6.20 15.62 4.73
N HIS A 380 5.72 16.87 4.80
CA HIS A 380 4.77 17.28 5.82
C HIS A 380 3.36 16.74 5.51
N SER A 381 2.78 16.03 6.47
CA SER A 381 1.43 15.46 6.40
C SER A 381 0.71 15.69 7.72
N PRO A 382 0.12 16.89 7.95
CA PRO A 382 -0.42 17.28 9.25
C PRO A 382 -1.60 16.39 9.66
N LYS A 383 -1.46 15.72 10.80
CA LYS A 383 -2.49 14.85 11.39
C LYS A 383 -3.77 15.58 11.72
N SER A 384 -3.71 16.89 11.99
CA SER A 384 -4.89 17.72 12.24
C SER A 384 -5.85 17.81 11.06
N ARG A 385 -5.36 17.54 9.83
CA ARG A 385 -6.14 17.59 8.59
C ARG A 385 -6.22 16.23 7.89
N TRP A 386 -5.15 15.43 7.95
CA TRP A 386 -4.98 14.19 7.19
C TRP A 386 -4.84 12.99 8.13
N TRP A 387 -5.96 12.60 8.75
CA TRP A 387 -5.99 11.50 9.71
C TRP A 387 -7.19 10.58 9.49
N GLY A 388 -7.16 9.40 10.10
CA GLY A 388 -8.22 8.40 9.94
C GLY A 388 -8.31 7.90 8.51
N GLU A 389 -9.50 7.83 7.97
CA GLU A 389 -9.77 7.29 6.63
C GLU A 389 -9.23 8.17 5.50
N ILE A 390 -9.16 9.48 5.74
CA ILE A 390 -8.67 10.47 4.75
C ILE A 390 -7.16 10.70 4.82
N ARG A 391 -6.43 9.99 5.68
CA ARG A 391 -4.97 10.14 5.74
C ARG A 391 -4.34 9.89 4.38
N CYS A 392 -3.25 10.58 4.10
CA CYS A 392 -2.48 10.39 2.88
C CYS A 392 -1.15 9.73 3.23
N ASP A 393 -1.12 8.41 3.17
CA ASP A 393 0.12 7.66 3.26
C ASP A 393 0.89 7.81 1.94
N LEU A 394 2.22 7.79 1.98
CA LEU A 394 3.01 7.99 0.75
C LEU A 394 2.85 6.83 -0.21
N HIS A 395 2.60 5.61 0.31
CA HIS A 395 2.43 4.40 -0.49
C HIS A 395 3.46 4.35 -1.63
N PRO A 396 4.75 4.30 -1.34
CA PRO A 396 5.78 4.41 -2.37
C PRO A 396 5.80 3.19 -3.28
N ARG A 397 6.03 3.40 -4.58
CA ARG A 397 5.97 2.36 -5.62
C ARG A 397 7.11 2.53 -6.59
N TRP A 398 7.74 1.44 -6.98
CA TRP A 398 8.78 1.42 -8.00
C TRP A 398 8.20 1.54 -9.42
N SER A 399 8.95 2.21 -10.31
CA SER A 399 8.78 2.00 -11.76
C SER A 399 9.21 0.59 -12.15
N ARG A 400 8.81 0.14 -13.33
CA ARG A 400 9.10 -1.22 -13.80
C ARG A 400 10.58 -1.47 -14.03
N ASP A 401 11.31 -0.42 -14.45
CA ASP A 401 12.77 -0.44 -14.63
C ASP A 401 13.54 -0.23 -13.29
N GLY A 402 12.84 0.07 -12.19
CA GLY A 402 13.45 0.30 -10.88
C GLY A 402 14.21 1.61 -10.75
N ARG A 403 14.06 2.55 -11.69
CA ARG A 403 14.81 3.83 -11.69
C ARG A 403 14.04 5.01 -11.16
N LYS A 404 12.72 4.85 -10.98
CA LYS A 404 11.84 5.91 -10.46
C LYS A 404 10.98 5.37 -9.33
N VAL A 405 10.54 6.28 -8.48
CA VAL A 405 9.63 6.02 -7.37
C VAL A 405 8.46 6.99 -7.47
N CYS A 406 7.23 6.47 -7.40
CA CYS A 406 6.01 7.26 -7.31
C CYS A 406 5.45 7.24 -5.89
N ILE A 407 4.93 8.37 -5.42
CA ILE A 407 4.24 8.50 -4.14
C ILE A 407 2.97 9.34 -4.26
N ASP A 408 2.07 9.17 -3.31
CA ASP A 408 0.98 10.10 -3.04
C ASP A 408 1.37 11.01 -1.88
N SER A 409 1.13 12.32 -1.97
CA SER A 409 1.50 13.23 -0.88
C SER A 409 0.61 14.47 -0.81
N VAL A 410 0.52 15.04 0.41
CA VAL A 410 -0.22 16.27 0.72
C VAL A 410 0.68 17.43 1.13
N HIS A 411 2.00 17.28 1.00
CA HIS A 411 2.97 18.27 1.51
C HIS A 411 2.87 19.66 0.88
N THR A 412 2.24 19.77 -0.29
CA THR A 412 1.93 21.06 -0.95
C THR A 412 0.56 21.62 -0.61
N GLY A 413 -0.19 20.97 0.32
CA GLY A 413 -1.52 21.40 0.76
C GLY A 413 -2.70 20.73 0.04
N ALA A 414 -2.44 19.98 -1.03
CA ALA A 414 -3.41 19.16 -1.76
C ALA A 414 -2.84 17.75 -1.98
N ARG A 415 -3.70 16.74 -2.10
CA ARG A 415 -3.29 15.37 -2.43
C ARG A 415 -2.92 15.32 -3.89
N GLN A 416 -1.65 15.02 -4.17
CA GLN A 416 -1.10 14.91 -5.52
C GLN A 416 -0.12 13.75 -5.62
N MET A 417 0.13 13.28 -6.85
CA MET A 417 1.14 12.28 -7.15
C MET A 417 2.47 12.94 -7.51
N TYR A 418 3.54 12.33 -7.04
CA TYR A 418 4.92 12.80 -7.25
C TYR A 418 5.80 11.64 -7.70
N VAL A 419 6.80 11.95 -8.52
CA VAL A 419 7.82 11.00 -8.98
C VAL A 419 9.21 11.51 -8.61
N ALA A 420 10.03 10.63 -8.06
CA ALA A 420 11.46 10.83 -7.85
C ALA A 420 12.26 9.99 -8.85
N ASP A 421 13.26 10.56 -9.51
CA ASP A 421 14.30 9.81 -10.21
C ASP A 421 15.36 9.35 -9.20
N VAL A 422 15.57 8.05 -9.13
CA VAL A 422 16.53 7.40 -8.22
C VAL A 422 17.65 6.66 -8.97
N SER A 423 17.73 6.82 -10.29
CA SER A 423 18.65 6.09 -11.19
C SER A 423 20.11 6.12 -10.69
N GLU A 424 20.60 7.30 -10.26
CA GLU A 424 21.96 7.48 -9.77
C GLU A 424 22.22 6.81 -8.42
N LEU A 425 21.17 6.56 -7.63
CA LEU A 425 21.27 5.96 -6.29
C LEU A 425 21.27 4.44 -6.35
N VAL A 426 20.60 3.87 -7.34
CA VAL A 426 20.35 2.42 -7.43
C VAL A 426 21.20 1.73 -8.51
N ALA A 427 22.08 2.48 -9.18
CA ALA A 427 22.96 2.01 -10.24
C ALA A 427 23.92 0.89 -9.79
#